data_6180bb3e938858b1efca40f62976da4b
#
_entry.id   6180bb3e938858b1efca40f62976da4b
#
_cell.length_a   1.000
_cell.length_b   1.000
_cell.length_c   1.000
_cell.angle_alpha   90.00
_cell.angle_beta   90.00
_cell.angle_gamma   90.00
#
_symmetry.space_group_name_H-M   'P 1'
#
loop_
_entity.id
_entity.type
_entity.pdbx_description
1 polymer ?
#
loop_
_entity_poly.entity_id
_entity_poly.type
_entity_poly.pdbx_seq_one_letter_code
_entity_poly.pdbx_strand_id
1 'polypeptide(L)'
;LNSKVSDMKKQLSVKAINEIDKLLDKTREMATKEAEIIINISKEKATKESAKIAKDGQLKLTEIQSNIDAHFEEAVKHVVSTVLKA
;
A
#
# COMPACT_ATOMS: atom_id res chain seq x y z
N LEU A 1 58.63 -23.82 -11.97
CA LEU A 1 57.99 -22.76 -12.79
C LEU A 1 56.51 -23.05 -13.03
N ASN A 2 56.21 -24.28 -13.44
CA ASN A 2 54.84 -24.71 -13.69
C ASN A 2 53.99 -24.78 -12.40
N SER A 3 54.57 -25.16 -11.28
CA SER A 3 53.84 -25.21 -10.02
C SER A 3 53.53 -23.83 -9.47
N LYS A 4 54.38 -22.83 -9.66
CA LYS A 4 54.11 -21.43 -9.31
C LYS A 4 52.96 -20.85 -10.12
N VAL A 5 52.96 -21.07 -11.42
CA VAL A 5 51.87 -20.62 -12.30
C VAL A 5 50.58 -21.32 -11.97
N SER A 6 50.62 -22.63 -11.68
CA SER A 6 49.44 -23.38 -11.25
C SER A 6 48.88 -22.86 -9.94
N ASP A 7 49.75 -22.56 -8.95
CA ASP A 7 49.33 -21.98 -7.65
C ASP A 7 48.74 -20.60 -7.82
N MET A 8 49.34 -19.77 -8.66
CA MET A 8 48.79 -18.43 -8.96
C MET A 8 47.42 -18.50 -9.61
N LYS A 9 47.20 -19.44 -10.53
CA LYS A 9 45.87 -19.67 -11.14
C LYS A 9 44.85 -20.09 -10.11
N LYS A 10 45.19 -21.00 -9.19
CA LYS A 10 44.31 -21.43 -8.11
C LYS A 10 43.95 -20.28 -7.18
N GLN A 11 44.93 -19.48 -6.75
CA GLN A 11 44.72 -18.33 -5.92
C GLN A 11 43.79 -17.29 -6.58
N LEU A 12 44.01 -17.07 -7.88
CA LEU A 12 43.18 -16.14 -8.66
C LEU A 12 41.72 -16.64 -8.75
N SER A 13 41.56 -17.93 -9.01
CA SER A 13 40.22 -18.56 -9.05
C SER A 13 39.51 -18.47 -7.72
N VAL A 14 40.18 -18.75 -6.61
CA VAL A 14 39.61 -18.64 -5.26
C VAL A 14 39.23 -17.21 -4.98
N LYS A 15 40.05 -16.24 -5.30
CA LYS A 15 39.76 -14.82 -5.13
C LYS A 15 38.56 -14.39 -5.96
N ALA A 16 38.48 -14.82 -7.19
CA ALA A 16 37.34 -14.50 -8.08
C ALA A 16 36.04 -15.08 -7.54
N ILE A 17 36.07 -16.33 -7.08
CA ILE A 17 34.88 -16.97 -6.48
C ILE A 17 34.44 -16.24 -5.23
N ASN A 18 35.39 -15.87 -4.35
CA ASN A 18 35.06 -15.11 -3.13
C ASN A 18 34.46 -13.74 -3.45
N GLU A 19 34.97 -13.04 -4.45
CA GLU A 19 34.42 -11.76 -4.88
C GLU A 19 33.01 -11.89 -5.46
N ILE A 20 32.78 -12.95 -6.24
CA ILE A 20 31.46 -13.25 -6.79
C ILE A 20 30.47 -13.55 -5.66
N ASP A 21 30.86 -14.36 -4.67
CA ASP A 21 30.02 -14.68 -3.52
C ASP A 21 29.65 -13.43 -2.73
N LYS A 22 30.60 -12.53 -2.51
CA LYS A 22 30.34 -11.25 -1.85
C LYS A 22 29.35 -10.37 -2.64
N LEU A 23 29.52 -10.33 -3.95
CA LEU A 23 28.61 -9.58 -4.83
C LEU A 23 27.19 -10.17 -4.80
N LEU A 24 27.08 -11.49 -4.81
CA LEU A 24 25.79 -12.17 -4.71
C LEU A 24 25.10 -11.89 -3.38
N ASP A 25 25.85 -11.97 -2.27
CA ASP A 25 25.32 -11.66 -0.95
C ASP A 25 24.84 -10.21 -0.85
N LYS A 26 25.64 -9.28 -1.37
CA LYS A 26 25.28 -7.87 -1.40
C LYS A 26 24.05 -7.61 -2.25
N THR A 27 23.97 -8.26 -3.41
CA THR A 27 22.81 -8.15 -4.31
C THR A 27 21.53 -8.67 -3.64
N ARG A 28 21.62 -9.80 -2.95
CA ARG A 28 20.48 -10.37 -2.19
C ARG A 28 20.04 -9.43 -1.07
N GLU A 29 21.00 -8.88 -0.34
CA GLU A 29 20.71 -7.91 0.72
C GLU A 29 20.01 -6.67 0.19
N MET A 30 20.49 -6.11 -0.91
CA MET A 30 19.87 -4.97 -1.57
C MET A 30 18.47 -5.29 -2.09
N ALA A 31 18.27 -6.46 -2.68
CA ALA A 31 16.97 -6.91 -3.16
C ALA A 31 15.97 -7.08 -2.02
N THR A 32 16.42 -7.64 -0.89
CA THR A 32 15.59 -7.79 0.32
C THR A 32 15.17 -6.43 0.86
N LYS A 33 16.09 -5.49 0.96
CA LYS A 33 15.79 -4.13 1.44
C LYS A 33 14.82 -3.41 0.52
N GLU A 34 15.02 -3.52 -0.78
CA GLU A 34 14.12 -2.92 -1.78
C GLU A 34 12.72 -3.53 -1.69
N ALA A 35 12.62 -4.85 -1.55
CA ALA A 35 11.34 -5.52 -1.36
C ALA A 35 10.62 -5.03 -0.09
N GLU A 36 11.33 -4.86 1.02
CA GLU A 36 10.78 -4.31 2.27
C GLU A 36 10.24 -2.90 2.09
N ILE A 37 10.97 -2.05 1.38
CA ILE A 37 10.55 -0.68 1.07
C ILE A 37 9.26 -0.70 0.25
N ILE A 38 9.19 -1.52 -0.78
CA ILE A 38 8.01 -1.63 -1.64
C ILE A 38 6.81 -2.12 -0.84
N ILE A 39 6.98 -3.11 0.02
CA ILE A 39 5.92 -3.64 0.89
C ILE A 39 5.42 -2.56 1.84
N ASN A 40 6.31 -1.82 2.47
CA ASN A 40 5.95 -0.75 3.40
C ASN A 40 5.20 0.39 2.71
N ILE A 41 5.66 0.82 1.55
CA ILE A 41 4.98 1.84 0.74
C ILE A 41 3.59 1.36 0.34
N SER A 42 3.44 0.10 -0.08
CA SER A 42 2.16 -0.48 -0.47
C SER A 42 1.19 -0.55 0.70
N LYS A 43 1.68 -0.91 1.89
CA LYS A 43 0.87 -0.92 3.12
C LYS A 43 0.39 0.46 3.50
N GLU A 44 1.26 1.46 3.43
CA GLU A 44 0.88 2.87 3.70
C GLU A 44 -0.18 3.36 2.73
N LYS A 45 -0.01 3.09 1.44
CA LYS A 45 -0.99 3.44 0.41
C LYS A 45 -2.34 2.78 0.68
N ALA A 46 -2.34 1.49 0.99
CA ALA A 46 -3.56 0.75 1.29
C ALA A 46 -4.27 1.30 2.53
N THR A 47 -3.52 1.65 3.57
CA THR A 47 -4.06 2.25 4.80
C THR A 47 -4.69 3.61 4.52
N LYS A 48 -4.01 4.46 3.77
CA LYS A 48 -4.53 5.80 3.40
C LYS A 48 -5.78 5.70 2.54
N GLU A 49 -5.77 4.79 1.58
CA GLU A 49 -6.91 4.58 0.69
C GLU A 49 -8.11 4.03 1.45
N SER A 50 -7.90 3.08 2.35
CA SER A 50 -8.96 2.56 3.22
C SER A 50 -9.56 3.64 4.11
N ALA A 51 -8.73 4.50 4.69
CA ALA A 51 -9.18 5.62 5.50
C ALA A 51 -10.01 6.61 4.68
N LYS A 52 -9.58 6.90 3.45
CA LYS A 52 -10.31 7.78 2.53
C LYS A 52 -11.66 7.20 2.15
N ILE A 53 -11.72 5.92 1.82
CA ILE A 53 -12.96 5.22 1.46
C ILE A 53 -13.94 5.26 2.66
N ALA A 54 -13.46 5.00 3.87
CA ALA A 54 -14.27 5.03 5.07
C ALA A 54 -14.82 6.44 5.33
N LYS A 55 -13.99 7.47 5.16
CA LYS A 55 -14.40 8.87 5.31
C LYS A 55 -15.44 9.27 4.27
N ASP A 56 -15.20 8.95 3.01
CA ASP A 56 -16.12 9.24 1.91
C ASP A 56 -17.45 8.51 2.11
N GLY A 57 -17.42 7.27 2.57
CA GLY A 57 -18.60 6.50 2.91
C GLY A 57 -19.40 7.14 4.04
N GLN A 58 -18.74 7.62 5.08
CA GLN A 58 -19.38 8.31 6.21
C GLN A 58 -20.03 9.61 5.77
N LEU A 59 -19.35 10.39 4.93
CA LEU A 59 -19.92 11.63 4.37
C LEU A 59 -21.16 11.33 3.54
N LYS A 60 -21.11 10.28 2.74
CA LYS A 60 -22.25 9.86 1.91
C LYS A 60 -23.45 9.42 2.77
N LEU A 61 -23.21 8.69 3.84
CA LEU A 61 -24.25 8.29 4.79
C LEU A 61 -24.90 9.52 5.45
N THR A 62 -24.08 10.49 5.84
CA THR A 62 -24.57 11.74 6.43
C THR A 62 -25.45 12.51 5.44
N GLU A 63 -25.04 12.59 4.18
CA GLU A 63 -25.79 13.24 3.10
C GLU A 63 -27.13 12.53 2.85
N ILE A 64 -27.12 11.21 2.79
CA ILE A 64 -28.35 10.42 2.63
C ILE A 64 -29.30 10.64 3.81
N GLN A 65 -28.78 10.65 5.03
CA GLN A 65 -29.58 10.90 6.23
C GLN A 65 -30.20 12.29 6.20
N SER A 66 -29.44 13.30 5.80
CA SER A 66 -29.98 14.68 5.65
C SER A 66 -31.08 14.74 4.61
N ASN A 67 -30.94 14.06 3.50
CA ASN A 67 -31.95 14.00 2.45
C ASN A 67 -33.23 13.30 2.94
N ILE A 68 -33.10 12.19 3.68
CA ILE A 68 -34.22 11.48 4.26
C ILE A 68 -34.99 12.38 5.26
N ASP A 69 -34.26 13.08 6.15
CA ASP A 69 -34.85 13.98 7.14
C ASP A 69 -35.59 15.13 6.47
N ALA A 70 -35.01 15.72 5.42
CA ALA A 70 -35.64 16.80 4.67
C ALA A 70 -36.93 16.35 3.99
N HIS A 71 -36.93 15.20 3.35
CA HIS A 71 -38.10 14.62 2.70
C HIS A 71 -39.17 14.23 3.69
N PHE A 72 -38.77 13.72 4.85
CA PHE A 72 -39.71 13.40 5.92
C PHE A 72 -40.43 14.66 6.42
N GLU A 73 -39.72 15.76 6.67
CA GLU A 73 -40.32 17.04 7.09
C GLU A 73 -41.29 17.60 6.03
N GLU A 74 -40.92 17.55 4.78
CA GLU A 74 -41.77 17.95 3.66
C GLU A 74 -43.07 17.12 3.63
N ALA A 75 -42.94 15.82 3.77
CA ALA A 75 -44.07 14.90 3.80
C ALA A 75 -45.02 15.22 4.97
N VAL A 76 -44.49 15.45 6.16
CA VAL A 76 -45.24 15.82 7.33
C VAL A 76 -45.98 17.14 7.12
N LYS A 77 -45.29 18.16 6.62
CA LYS A 77 -45.90 19.47 6.32
C LYS A 77 -47.03 19.37 5.31
N HIS A 78 -46.83 18.55 4.28
CA HIS A 78 -47.86 18.33 3.27
C HIS A 78 -49.10 17.68 3.83
N VAL A 79 -48.95 16.65 4.64
CA VAL A 79 -50.08 15.98 5.32
C VAL A 79 -50.83 16.93 6.25
N VAL A 80 -50.13 17.66 7.10
CA VAL A 80 -50.71 18.62 8.01
C VAL A 80 -51.49 19.73 7.25
N SER A 81 -50.88 20.27 6.20
CA SER A 81 -51.52 21.27 5.35
C SER A 81 -52.81 20.73 4.69
N THR A 82 -52.78 19.49 4.22
CA THR A 82 -53.93 18.86 3.59
C THR A 82 -55.06 18.64 4.62
N VAL A 83 -54.72 18.19 5.82
CA VAL A 83 -55.71 17.99 6.89
C VAL A 83 -56.34 19.30 7.34
N LEU A 84 -55.53 20.36 7.47
CA LEU A 84 -56.02 21.68 7.88
C LEU A 84 -56.90 22.34 6.81
N LYS A 85 -56.72 22.04 5.55
CA LYS A 85 -57.55 22.54 4.46
C LYS A 85 -58.87 21.81 4.29
N ALA A 86 -58.89 20.59 4.77
CA ALA A 86 -60.09 19.80 4.71
C ALA A 86 -61.03 20.16 5.87
#